data_21c919e2f4c8d59f8ac6508d94011a6a
#
_entry.id   21c919e2f4c8d59f8ac6508d94011a6a
#
_cell.length_a   1.000
_cell.length_b   1.000
_cell.length_c   1.000
_cell.angle_alpha   90.00
_cell.angle_beta   90.00
_cell.angle_gamma   90.00
#
_symmetry.space_group_name_H-M   'P 1'
#
loop_
_entity.id
_entity.type
_entity.pdbx_description
1 polymer ?
#
loop_
_entity_poly.entity_id
_entity_poly.type
_entity_poly.pdbx_seq_one_letter_code
_entity_poly.pdbx_strand_id
1 'polypeptide(L)'
;MSKVLTYLALSIISYLNINNIDIEANNYIDQYSELAIIEMYRTGVPASITLAQALHESNIGKSALATKANNHFGIKCKSYWKGTTYYHEDDDLDAAGKLIESCFRSYNSVHDSYIDHSNFLKHTYNYQELFNIDTKDYKGWAYGLKKSGYATDIRYSEKLISYIEKYNLSSYDYAENPYLKLRKLKIITPSN
;
A
#
# COMPACT_ATOMS: atom_id res chain seq x y z
N MET A 1 -34.63 -23.61 21.35
CA MET A 1 -33.69 -24.20 20.37
C MET A 1 -33.32 -23.30 19.19
N SER A 2 -34.22 -22.40 18.70
CA SER A 2 -33.96 -21.58 17.51
C SER A 2 -32.85 -20.50 17.67
N LYS A 3 -32.80 -19.75 18.79
CA LYS A 3 -31.81 -18.68 19.01
C LYS A 3 -30.36 -19.15 19.09
N VAL A 4 -30.08 -20.29 19.70
CA VAL A 4 -28.73 -20.86 19.86
C VAL A 4 -28.16 -21.27 18.49
N LEU A 5 -28.99 -21.90 17.65
CA LEU A 5 -28.59 -22.26 16.27
C LEU A 5 -28.29 -21.03 15.42
N THR A 6 -29.02 -19.92 15.59
CA THR A 6 -28.80 -18.68 14.88
C THR A 6 -27.43 -18.04 15.30
N TYR A 7 -27.13 -18.00 16.60
CA TYR A 7 -25.83 -17.48 17.07
C TYR A 7 -24.65 -18.35 16.62
N LEU A 8 -24.80 -19.68 16.59
CA LEU A 8 -23.76 -20.59 16.10
C LEU A 8 -23.50 -20.39 14.60
N ALA A 9 -24.56 -20.25 13.80
CA ALA A 9 -24.44 -19.99 12.36
C ALA A 9 -23.76 -18.65 12.09
N LEU A 10 -24.13 -17.58 12.81
CA LEU A 10 -23.50 -16.27 12.66
C LEU A 10 -22.01 -16.28 13.06
N SER A 11 -21.65 -17.03 14.12
CA SER A 11 -20.25 -17.15 14.52
C SER A 11 -19.41 -17.94 13.50
N ILE A 12 -19.96 -18.98 12.90
CA ILE A 12 -19.28 -19.74 11.83
C ILE A 12 -19.11 -18.88 10.57
N ILE A 13 -20.14 -18.12 10.16
CA ILE A 13 -20.06 -17.24 9.00
C ILE A 13 -19.01 -16.14 9.23
N SER A 14 -18.96 -15.54 10.41
CA SER A 14 -17.96 -14.52 10.73
C SER A 14 -16.54 -15.11 10.74
N TYR A 15 -16.35 -16.30 11.28
CA TYR A 15 -15.06 -17.00 11.29
C TYR A 15 -14.57 -17.33 9.86
N LEU A 16 -15.47 -17.81 9.00
CA LEU A 16 -15.15 -18.11 7.59
C LEU A 16 -14.79 -16.84 6.80
N ASN A 17 -15.51 -15.74 7.06
CA ASN A 17 -15.23 -14.45 6.41
C ASN A 17 -13.85 -13.88 6.83
N ILE A 18 -13.50 -13.98 8.11
CA ILE A 18 -12.18 -13.52 8.60
C ILE A 18 -11.06 -14.34 7.94
N ASN A 19 -11.19 -15.66 7.88
CA ASN A 19 -10.20 -16.52 7.23
C ASN A 19 -10.04 -16.20 5.73
N ASN A 20 -11.14 -15.90 5.02
CA ASN A 20 -11.07 -15.50 3.61
C ASN A 20 -10.31 -14.19 3.40
N ILE A 21 -10.56 -13.18 4.23
CA ILE A 21 -9.86 -11.89 4.15
C ILE A 21 -8.37 -12.07 4.40
N ASP A 22 -7.97 -12.91 5.33
CA ASP A 22 -6.57 -13.18 5.63
C ASP A 22 -5.87 -13.95 4.51
N ILE A 23 -6.55 -14.90 3.87
CA ILE A 23 -6.04 -15.60 2.69
C ILE A 23 -5.82 -14.62 1.54
N GLU A 24 -6.77 -13.74 1.26
CA GLU A 24 -6.66 -12.74 0.21
C GLU A 24 -5.54 -11.73 0.47
N ALA A 25 -5.39 -11.27 1.73
CA ALA A 25 -4.31 -10.39 2.11
C ALA A 25 -2.94 -11.05 1.95
N ASN A 26 -2.79 -12.31 2.35
CA ASN A 26 -1.54 -13.05 2.16
C ASN A 26 -1.23 -13.24 0.67
N ASN A 27 -2.21 -13.60 -0.15
CA ASN A 27 -2.03 -13.70 -1.61
C ASN A 27 -1.58 -12.37 -2.23
N TYR A 28 -2.17 -11.25 -1.77
CA TYR A 28 -1.77 -9.92 -2.21
C TYR A 28 -0.31 -9.60 -1.80
N ILE A 29 0.06 -9.91 -0.56
CA ILE A 29 1.42 -9.72 -0.05
C ILE A 29 2.41 -10.55 -0.86
N ASP A 30 2.13 -11.84 -1.06
CA ASP A 30 3.00 -12.75 -1.84
C ASP A 30 3.21 -12.23 -3.27
N GLN A 31 2.17 -11.67 -3.88
CA GLN A 31 2.22 -11.15 -5.24
C GLN A 31 3.07 -9.87 -5.36
N TYR A 32 3.05 -8.99 -4.32
CA TYR A 32 3.61 -7.64 -4.45
C TYR A 32 4.78 -7.35 -3.49
N SER A 33 5.16 -8.29 -2.62
CA SER A 33 6.25 -8.08 -1.67
C SER A 33 7.59 -7.79 -2.35
N GLU A 34 7.90 -8.46 -3.46
CA GLU A 34 9.14 -8.21 -4.20
C GLU A 34 9.20 -6.78 -4.77
N LEU A 35 8.07 -6.26 -5.26
CA LEU A 35 7.98 -4.86 -5.71
C LEU A 35 8.26 -3.89 -4.55
N ALA A 36 7.67 -4.14 -3.39
CA ALA A 36 7.88 -3.29 -2.23
C ALA A 36 9.35 -3.31 -1.76
N ILE A 37 10.02 -4.47 -1.80
CA ILE A 37 11.44 -4.62 -1.48
C ILE A 37 12.30 -3.86 -2.51
N ILE A 38 12.03 -4.01 -3.80
CA ILE A 38 12.74 -3.28 -4.87
C ILE A 38 12.63 -1.78 -4.65
N GLU A 39 11.43 -1.28 -4.37
CA GLU A 39 11.16 0.12 -4.13
C GLU A 39 11.83 0.65 -2.85
N MET A 40 11.89 -0.16 -1.79
CA MET A 40 12.65 0.18 -0.58
C MET A 40 14.12 0.44 -0.89
N TYR A 41 14.77 -0.43 -1.64
CA TYR A 41 16.18 -0.25 -2.02
C TYR A 41 16.41 0.88 -3.02
N ARG A 42 15.41 1.19 -3.85
CA ARG A 42 15.48 2.30 -4.82
C ARG A 42 15.27 3.66 -4.17
N THR A 43 14.38 3.76 -3.20
CA THR A 43 13.89 5.06 -2.69
C THR A 43 14.19 5.30 -1.22
N GLY A 44 14.27 4.26 -0.40
CA GLY A 44 14.37 4.33 1.05
C GLY A 44 13.02 4.25 1.79
N VAL A 45 11.89 4.08 1.08
CA VAL A 45 10.59 3.84 1.72
C VAL A 45 10.54 2.39 2.20
N PRO A 46 10.25 2.09 3.50
CA PRO A 46 10.21 0.72 4.00
C PRO A 46 9.23 -0.16 3.21
N ALA A 47 9.62 -1.40 2.94
CA ALA A 47 8.77 -2.37 2.25
C ALA A 47 7.49 -2.65 3.06
N SER A 48 7.60 -2.73 4.38
CA SER A 48 6.46 -2.90 5.29
C SER A 48 5.44 -1.78 5.18
N ILE A 49 5.90 -0.53 5.09
CA ILE A 49 5.05 0.66 4.92
C ILE A 49 4.37 0.62 3.56
N THR A 50 5.12 0.35 2.49
CA THR A 50 4.57 0.27 1.14
C THR A 50 3.47 -0.80 1.06
N LEU A 51 3.71 -2.00 1.61
CA LEU A 51 2.72 -3.09 1.63
C LEU A 51 1.49 -2.75 2.48
N ALA A 52 1.68 -2.17 3.68
CA ALA A 52 0.57 -1.79 4.55
C ALA A 52 -0.32 -0.73 3.90
N GLN A 53 0.28 0.29 3.27
CA GLN A 53 -0.46 1.30 2.51
C GLN A 53 -1.19 0.66 1.33
N ALA A 54 -0.53 -0.18 0.55
CA ALA A 54 -1.15 -0.85 -0.58
C ALA A 54 -2.36 -1.71 -0.17
N LEU A 55 -2.24 -2.52 0.90
CA LEU A 55 -3.35 -3.29 1.46
C LEU A 55 -4.53 -2.40 1.88
N HIS A 56 -4.22 -1.30 2.59
CA HIS A 56 -5.22 -0.39 3.13
C HIS A 56 -5.93 0.40 2.03
N GLU A 57 -5.18 1.11 1.19
CA GLU A 57 -5.71 2.04 0.18
C GLU A 57 -6.43 1.31 -0.97
N SER A 58 -5.95 0.12 -1.34
CA SER A 58 -6.56 -0.66 -2.41
C SER A 58 -7.69 -1.60 -1.96
N ASN A 59 -8.00 -1.66 -0.66
CA ASN A 59 -8.86 -2.71 -0.11
C ASN A 59 -8.41 -4.10 -0.56
N ILE A 60 -7.14 -4.42 -0.30
CA ILE A 60 -6.50 -5.71 -0.70
C ILE A 60 -6.57 -5.91 -2.23
N GLY A 61 -6.34 -4.85 -3.00
CA GLY A 61 -6.38 -4.87 -4.47
C GLY A 61 -7.78 -4.92 -5.10
N LYS A 62 -8.85 -4.76 -4.31
CA LYS A 62 -10.24 -4.92 -4.77
C LYS A 62 -10.97 -3.61 -5.04
N SER A 63 -10.41 -2.48 -4.63
CA SER A 63 -11.05 -1.18 -4.87
C SER A 63 -11.22 -0.90 -6.37
N ALA A 64 -12.15 -0.02 -6.72
CA ALA A 64 -12.35 0.40 -8.10
C ALA A 64 -11.08 1.02 -8.70
N LEU A 65 -10.34 1.80 -7.90
CA LEU A 65 -9.06 2.38 -8.32
C LEU A 65 -8.00 1.31 -8.60
N ALA A 66 -7.88 0.29 -7.73
CA ALA A 66 -6.93 -0.79 -7.93
C ALA A 66 -7.26 -1.62 -9.18
N THR A 67 -8.54 -1.98 -9.38
CA THR A 67 -8.94 -2.91 -10.45
C THR A 67 -9.10 -2.26 -11.82
N LYS A 68 -9.49 -0.97 -11.88
CA LYS A 68 -9.78 -0.27 -13.15
C LYS A 68 -8.67 0.68 -13.58
N ALA A 69 -7.88 1.18 -12.61
CA ALA A 69 -6.83 2.16 -12.86
C ALA A 69 -5.43 1.67 -12.47
N ASN A 70 -5.28 0.44 -11.97
CA ASN A 70 -4.05 -0.08 -11.37
C ASN A 70 -3.47 0.85 -10.27
N ASN A 71 -4.30 1.69 -9.66
CA ASN A 71 -3.90 2.65 -8.65
C ASN A 71 -4.13 2.07 -7.26
N HIS A 72 -3.10 1.44 -6.70
CA HIS A 72 -3.16 0.74 -5.43
C HIS A 72 -2.95 1.63 -4.21
N PHE A 73 -2.69 2.92 -4.41
CA PHE A 73 -2.37 3.87 -3.33
C PHE A 73 -3.30 5.09 -3.31
N GLY A 74 -4.33 5.12 -4.16
CA GLY A 74 -5.26 6.24 -4.22
C GLY A 74 -4.61 7.58 -4.59
N ILE A 75 -3.53 7.58 -5.39
CA ILE A 75 -2.82 8.80 -5.71
C ILE A 75 -3.66 9.65 -6.65
N LYS A 76 -4.06 10.85 -6.17
CA LYS A 76 -4.82 11.83 -6.95
C LYS A 76 -3.93 12.50 -8.00
N CYS A 77 -4.55 12.93 -9.10
CA CYS A 77 -3.89 13.82 -10.04
C CYS A 77 -3.45 15.10 -9.32
N LYS A 78 -2.33 15.63 -9.74
CA LYS A 78 -1.91 16.99 -9.38
C LYS A 78 -1.76 17.78 -10.68
N SER A 79 -1.67 19.09 -10.62
CA SER A 79 -1.57 19.96 -11.81
C SER A 79 -0.40 19.60 -12.75
N TYR A 80 0.63 18.94 -12.22
CA TYR A 80 1.80 18.48 -12.97
C TYR A 80 1.66 17.07 -13.58
N TRP A 81 0.59 16.32 -13.24
CA TRP A 81 0.38 14.97 -13.80
C TRP A 81 0.04 15.05 -15.30
N LYS A 82 0.77 14.29 -16.12
CA LYS A 82 0.60 14.24 -17.58
C LYS A 82 0.22 12.84 -18.09
N GLY A 83 0.11 11.85 -17.16
CA GLY A 83 -0.28 10.49 -17.50
C GLY A 83 -1.80 10.32 -17.64
N THR A 84 -2.22 9.07 -17.83
CA THR A 84 -3.64 8.69 -17.91
C THR A 84 -4.35 8.96 -16.58
N THR A 85 -5.62 9.30 -16.65
CA THR A 85 -6.45 9.65 -15.50
C THR A 85 -7.67 8.76 -15.40
N TYR A 86 -8.15 8.57 -14.17
CA TYR A 86 -9.38 7.88 -13.84
C TYR A 86 -10.18 8.77 -12.88
N TYR A 87 -11.44 9.02 -13.19
CA TYR A 87 -12.34 9.80 -12.34
C TYR A 87 -13.20 8.86 -11.51
N HIS A 88 -13.28 9.15 -10.22
CA HIS A 88 -14.04 8.36 -9.26
C HIS A 88 -14.54 9.23 -8.12
N GLU A 89 -15.74 8.95 -7.63
CA GLU A 89 -16.26 9.59 -6.41
C GLU A 89 -15.38 9.21 -5.22
N ASP A 90 -15.02 10.21 -4.44
CA ASP A 90 -14.22 10.11 -3.23
C ASP A 90 -14.88 10.95 -2.12
N ASP A 91 -14.24 11.11 -0.97
CA ASP A 91 -14.73 11.92 0.15
C ASP A 91 -14.61 13.44 -0.09
N ASP A 92 -14.16 13.87 -1.27
CA ASP A 92 -14.15 15.28 -1.65
C ASP A 92 -15.58 15.80 -1.85
N LEU A 93 -15.85 16.99 -1.27
CA LEU A 93 -17.13 17.65 -1.34
C LEU A 93 -17.02 18.97 -2.11
N ASP A 94 -18.06 19.32 -2.88
CA ASP A 94 -18.19 20.64 -3.44
C ASP A 94 -18.61 21.69 -2.37
N ALA A 95 -18.74 22.95 -2.78
CA ALA A 95 -19.15 24.04 -1.89
C ALA A 95 -20.56 23.86 -1.28
N ALA A 96 -21.39 22.97 -1.84
CA ALA A 96 -22.71 22.62 -1.35
C ALA A 96 -22.71 21.35 -0.49
N GLY A 97 -21.55 20.74 -0.25
CA GLY A 97 -21.39 19.51 0.54
C GLY A 97 -21.79 18.24 -0.21
N LYS A 98 -21.86 18.26 -1.54
CA LYS A 98 -22.14 17.10 -2.38
C LYS A 98 -20.82 16.44 -2.78
N LEU A 99 -20.76 15.10 -2.77
CA LEU A 99 -19.64 14.33 -3.30
C LEU A 99 -19.37 14.69 -4.75
N ILE A 100 -18.09 14.88 -5.06
CA ILE A 100 -17.60 15.16 -6.41
C ILE A 100 -16.65 14.07 -6.88
N GLU A 101 -16.59 13.87 -8.20
CA GLU A 101 -15.57 13.01 -8.77
C GLU A 101 -14.19 13.64 -8.67
N SER A 102 -13.28 12.96 -8.03
CA SER A 102 -11.87 13.33 -7.96
C SER A 102 -11.07 12.68 -9.08
N CYS A 103 -10.04 13.40 -9.56
CA CYS A 103 -9.10 12.87 -10.53
C CYS A 103 -8.04 12.02 -9.85
N PHE A 104 -7.92 10.76 -10.25
CA PHE A 104 -6.87 9.82 -9.82
C PHE A 104 -5.95 9.47 -10.97
N ARG A 105 -4.68 9.19 -10.65
CA ARG A 105 -3.71 8.67 -11.62
C ARG A 105 -4.13 7.26 -12.03
N SER A 106 -3.99 6.96 -13.33
CA SER A 106 -4.20 5.63 -13.88
C SER A 106 -2.90 5.12 -14.48
N TYR A 107 -2.59 3.85 -14.24
CA TYR A 107 -1.33 3.24 -14.63
C TYR A 107 -1.54 2.06 -15.59
N ASN A 108 -0.52 1.76 -16.39
CA ASN A 108 -0.55 0.61 -17.29
C ASN A 108 -0.42 -0.71 -16.52
N SER A 109 0.23 -0.67 -15.35
CA SER A 109 0.43 -1.85 -14.49
C SER A 109 0.42 -1.46 -13.00
N VAL A 110 0.22 -2.45 -12.15
CA VAL A 110 0.37 -2.27 -10.69
C VAL A 110 1.81 -1.89 -10.34
N HIS A 111 2.80 -2.40 -11.07
CA HIS A 111 4.20 -2.05 -10.90
C HIS A 111 4.44 -0.55 -11.03
N ASP A 112 3.83 0.11 -12.05
CA ASP A 112 3.94 1.56 -12.23
C ASP A 112 3.34 2.34 -11.05
N SER A 113 2.26 1.81 -10.45
CA SER A 113 1.66 2.39 -9.25
C SER A 113 2.61 2.35 -8.05
N TYR A 114 3.34 1.25 -7.84
CA TYR A 114 4.34 1.13 -6.77
C TYR A 114 5.52 2.08 -6.98
N ILE A 115 6.03 2.18 -8.21
CA ILE A 115 7.10 3.13 -8.56
C ILE A 115 6.65 4.57 -8.31
N ASP A 116 5.45 4.93 -8.75
CA ASP A 116 4.95 6.29 -8.61
C ASP A 116 4.67 6.65 -7.14
N HIS A 117 4.14 5.71 -6.35
CA HIS A 117 3.96 5.89 -4.91
C HIS A 117 5.28 6.18 -4.19
N SER A 118 6.30 5.38 -4.44
CA SER A 118 7.62 5.56 -3.81
C SER A 118 8.26 6.88 -4.25
N ASN A 119 8.13 7.25 -5.53
CA ASN A 119 8.58 8.54 -6.04
C ASN A 119 7.80 9.70 -5.43
N PHE A 120 6.49 9.54 -5.28
CA PHE A 120 5.63 10.55 -4.66
C PHE A 120 6.07 10.86 -3.23
N LEU A 121 6.34 9.84 -2.41
CA LEU A 121 6.87 10.06 -1.07
C LEU A 121 8.28 10.68 -1.11
N LYS A 122 9.16 10.17 -1.97
CA LYS A 122 10.55 10.63 -2.04
C LYS A 122 10.72 12.06 -2.51
N HIS A 123 9.86 12.55 -3.40
CA HIS A 123 10.02 13.86 -4.04
C HIS A 123 9.04 14.92 -3.56
N THR A 124 8.03 14.56 -2.75
CA THR A 124 7.10 15.54 -2.18
C THR A 124 7.69 16.14 -0.90
N TYR A 125 7.77 17.45 -0.84
CA TYR A 125 8.39 18.21 0.26
C TYR A 125 7.89 17.79 1.65
N ASN A 126 6.59 17.59 1.80
CA ASN A 126 5.98 17.24 3.09
C ASN A 126 6.49 15.93 3.70
N TYR A 127 7.03 15.04 2.88
CA TYR A 127 7.49 13.71 3.32
C TYR A 127 9.01 13.61 3.51
N GLN A 128 9.77 14.68 3.25
CA GLN A 128 11.24 14.63 3.30
C GLN A 128 11.79 14.23 4.67
N GLU A 129 11.14 14.69 5.75
CA GLU A 129 11.54 14.34 7.13
C GLU A 129 11.42 12.84 7.43
N LEU A 130 10.58 12.09 6.71
CA LEU A 130 10.45 10.65 6.87
C LEU A 130 11.77 9.91 6.56
N PHE A 131 12.55 10.44 5.63
CA PHE A 131 13.80 9.81 5.19
C PHE A 131 14.96 9.98 6.20
N ASN A 132 14.74 10.70 7.30
CA ASN A 132 15.62 10.73 8.47
C ASN A 132 15.31 9.60 9.48
N ILE A 133 14.19 8.87 9.29
CA ILE A 133 13.79 7.74 10.12
C ILE A 133 14.43 6.46 9.57
N ASP A 134 14.93 5.58 10.45
CA ASP A 134 15.45 4.27 10.03
C ASP A 134 14.36 3.50 9.27
N THR A 135 14.72 2.89 8.16
CA THR A 135 13.80 2.08 7.34
C THR A 135 13.19 0.89 8.10
N LYS A 136 13.79 0.49 9.22
CA LYS A 136 13.30 -0.57 10.09
C LYS A 136 12.39 -0.07 11.20
N ASP A 137 12.27 1.24 11.38
CA ASP A 137 11.33 1.87 12.30
C ASP A 137 9.98 2.14 11.62
N TYR A 138 9.26 1.07 11.29
CA TYR A 138 7.94 1.20 10.67
C TYR A 138 6.94 2.00 11.51
N LYS A 139 7.07 2.01 12.86
CA LYS A 139 6.19 2.81 13.72
C LYS A 139 6.46 4.30 13.54
N GLY A 140 7.74 4.68 13.55
CA GLY A 140 8.15 6.06 13.25
C GLY A 140 7.66 6.50 11.88
N TRP A 141 7.79 5.65 10.85
CA TRP A 141 7.29 5.92 9.51
C TRP A 141 5.75 6.09 9.48
N ALA A 142 4.99 5.20 10.12
CA ALA A 142 3.53 5.26 10.14
C ALA A 142 3.02 6.55 10.81
N TYR A 143 3.59 6.93 11.96
CA TYR A 143 3.27 8.19 12.63
C TYR A 143 3.73 9.41 11.83
N GLY A 144 4.89 9.32 11.22
CA GLY A 144 5.43 10.37 10.35
C GLY A 144 4.56 10.64 9.13
N LEU A 145 4.07 9.60 8.44
CA LEU A 145 3.13 9.72 7.33
C LEU A 145 1.86 10.47 7.73
N LYS A 146 1.25 10.10 8.87
CA LYS A 146 0.09 10.81 9.39
C LYS A 146 0.39 12.27 9.71
N LYS A 147 1.50 12.53 10.39
CA LYS A 147 1.95 13.89 10.73
C LYS A 147 2.19 14.75 9.49
N SER A 148 2.70 14.14 8.42
CA SER A 148 2.98 14.81 7.13
C SER A 148 1.75 14.99 6.25
N GLY A 149 0.56 14.56 6.71
CA GLY A 149 -0.71 14.79 6.03
C GLY A 149 -1.00 13.81 4.90
N TYR A 150 -0.48 12.57 4.96
CA TYR A 150 -0.79 11.55 3.94
C TYR A 150 -2.28 11.19 3.92
N ALA A 151 -2.90 11.10 5.10
CA ALA A 151 -4.33 10.82 5.25
C ALA A 151 -4.97 11.73 6.31
N THR A 152 -6.25 12.01 6.14
CA THR A 152 -7.08 12.79 7.09
C THR A 152 -7.49 11.97 8.30
N ASP A 153 -7.66 10.65 8.14
CA ASP A 153 -8.06 9.73 9.21
C ASP A 153 -7.12 9.81 10.42
N ILE A 154 -7.67 10.11 11.59
CA ILE A 154 -6.92 10.24 12.84
C ILE A 154 -6.22 8.93 13.25
N ARG A 155 -6.78 7.76 12.88
CA ARG A 155 -6.25 6.43 13.19
C ARG A 155 -5.42 5.81 12.07
N TYR A 156 -4.97 6.63 11.12
CA TYR A 156 -4.22 6.12 9.96
C TYR A 156 -2.96 5.35 10.37
N SER A 157 -2.18 5.91 11.31
CA SER A 157 -0.95 5.26 11.80
C SER A 157 -1.22 3.91 12.42
N GLU A 158 -2.23 3.83 13.30
CA GLU A 158 -2.62 2.59 13.98
C GLU A 158 -3.12 1.53 12.99
N LYS A 159 -3.81 1.94 11.94
CA LYS A 159 -4.23 1.02 10.87
C LYS A 159 -3.04 0.44 10.15
N LEU A 160 -2.06 1.25 9.73
CA LEU A 160 -0.85 0.75 9.09
C LEU A 160 -0.06 -0.19 10.01
N ILE A 161 0.14 0.21 11.28
CA ILE A 161 0.83 -0.62 12.28
C ILE A 161 0.10 -1.96 12.46
N SER A 162 -1.24 -1.94 12.52
CA SER A 162 -2.04 -3.17 12.64
C SER A 162 -1.83 -4.12 11.44
N TYR A 163 -1.79 -3.60 10.20
CA TYR A 163 -1.47 -4.43 9.03
C TYR A 163 -0.05 -5.00 9.13
N ILE A 164 0.93 -4.16 9.49
CA ILE A 164 2.33 -4.59 9.58
C ILE A 164 2.51 -5.69 10.63
N GLU A 165 1.92 -5.53 11.82
CA GLU A 165 2.02 -6.50 12.91
C GLU A 165 1.22 -7.77 12.60
N LYS A 166 -0.01 -7.65 12.06
CA LYS A 166 -0.87 -8.79 11.73
C LYS A 166 -0.25 -9.72 10.69
N TYR A 167 0.35 -9.17 9.65
CA TYR A 167 0.90 -9.93 8.53
C TYR A 167 2.43 -10.03 8.56
N ASN A 168 3.07 -9.63 9.67
CA ASN A 168 4.54 -9.66 9.85
C ASN A 168 5.29 -8.95 8.71
N LEU A 169 4.74 -7.83 8.21
CA LEU A 169 5.31 -7.13 7.06
C LEU A 169 6.69 -6.55 7.33
N SER A 170 7.02 -6.23 8.59
CA SER A 170 8.34 -5.71 8.98
C SER A 170 9.48 -6.67 8.65
N SER A 171 9.22 -7.97 8.46
CA SER A 171 10.23 -8.92 8.01
C SER A 171 10.79 -8.59 6.63
N TYR A 172 10.01 -7.95 5.76
CA TYR A 172 10.45 -7.51 4.42
C TYR A 172 11.44 -6.35 4.45
N ASP A 173 11.48 -5.56 5.54
CA ASP A 173 12.46 -4.48 5.70
C ASP A 173 13.89 -4.99 5.95
N TYR A 174 14.03 -6.30 6.24
CA TYR A 174 15.30 -7.00 6.41
C TYR A 174 15.67 -7.87 5.19
N ALA A 175 14.86 -7.83 4.12
CA ALA A 175 15.15 -8.62 2.92
C ALA A 175 16.49 -8.21 2.28
N GLU A 176 17.18 -9.16 1.65
CA GLU A 176 18.42 -8.87 0.91
C GLU A 176 18.13 -7.97 -0.31
N ASN A 177 19.09 -7.10 -0.61
CA ASN A 177 19.01 -6.21 -1.77
C ASN A 177 18.94 -7.02 -3.08
N PRO A 178 17.79 -6.98 -3.81
CA PRO A 178 17.61 -7.77 -5.03
C PRO A 178 18.59 -7.39 -6.13
N TYR A 179 19.09 -6.16 -6.18
CA TYR A 179 20.10 -5.73 -7.14
C TYR A 179 21.47 -6.39 -6.92
N LEU A 180 21.81 -6.74 -5.66
CA LEU A 180 23.03 -7.50 -5.36
C LEU A 180 22.90 -8.96 -5.79
N LYS A 181 21.72 -9.56 -5.67
CA LYS A 181 21.45 -10.92 -6.13
C LYS A 181 21.64 -11.03 -7.66
N LEU A 182 21.08 -10.10 -8.41
CA LEU A 182 21.24 -10.04 -9.87
C LEU A 182 22.70 -9.84 -10.28
N ARG A 183 23.46 -9.04 -9.52
CA ARG A 183 24.88 -8.82 -9.77
C ARG A 183 25.71 -10.08 -9.55
N LYS A 184 25.42 -10.85 -8.50
CA LYS A 184 26.06 -12.14 -8.23
C LYS A 184 25.78 -13.15 -9.35
N LEU A 185 24.54 -13.21 -9.88
CA LEU A 185 24.15 -14.11 -10.97
C LEU A 185 24.84 -13.76 -12.31
N LYS A 186 25.11 -12.48 -12.59
CA LYS A 186 25.86 -12.05 -13.79
C LYS A 186 27.37 -12.38 -13.73
N ILE A 187 27.92 -12.50 -12.52
CA ILE A 187 29.34 -12.87 -12.34
C ILE A 187 29.55 -14.39 -12.54
N ILE A 188 28.50 -15.20 -12.40
CA ILE A 188 28.55 -16.65 -12.55
C ILE A 188 28.31 -17.13 -13.98
N THR A 189 27.85 -16.26 -14.87
CA THR A 189 27.78 -16.57 -16.31
C THR A 189 29.07 -16.15 -16.96
N PRO A 190 29.97 -17.12 -17.35
CA PRO A 190 31.13 -16.78 -18.16
C PRO A 190 30.64 -16.21 -19.49
N SER A 191 31.14 -15.04 -19.85
CA SER A 191 31.02 -14.55 -21.22
C SER A 191 31.73 -15.58 -22.14
N ASN A 192 30.93 -16.34 -22.92
CA ASN A 192 31.44 -17.02 -24.09
C ASN A 192 31.78 -16.01 -25.16
#